data_950c19774a31077967d1feff95f3a0e2
#
_entry.id   950c19774a31077967d1feff95f3a0e2
#
_cell.length_a   1.000
_cell.length_b   1.000
_cell.length_c   1.000
_cell.angle_alpha   90.00
_cell.angle_beta   90.00
_cell.angle_gamma   90.00
#
_symmetry.space_group_name_H-M   'P 1'
#
loop_
_entity.id
_entity.type
_entity.pdbx_description
1 polymer ?
#
loop_
_entity_poly.entity_id
_entity_poly.type
_entity_poly.pdbx_seq_one_letter_code
_entity_poly.pdbx_strand_id
1 'polypeptide(L)'
;LAGNTWFMYYRKGKFSAEDLKSLDAMLAKGKVSFPLTNSWYLPAFYMGAGGTLFGEDGTDAEAGVQFGGEIGAAVTDYLIDLRNNPIFVLDQNGSGLKGLKDGSVDVLFSGNWDGGAVREGLGDDWGAAQLPCFTLNGQQIQLKAFMGSTAYGWNPYSKHPKAADQFAAFLSSTYSQEQHYTLRSVIPSDMQVAESPEVKNDIIAQAQINTIANTSVVQPAIAEMNN
;
A
#
# COMPACT_ATOMS: atom_id res chain seq x y z
N LEU A 1 -5.98 10.01 13.58
CA LEU A 1 -5.26 8.81 13.17
C LEU A 1 -5.72 8.40 11.78
N ALA A 2 -4.79 8.07 10.91
CA ALA A 2 -5.07 7.55 9.57
C ALA A 2 -4.09 6.42 9.29
N GLY A 3 -4.57 5.34 8.70
CA GLY A 3 -3.71 4.31 8.13
C GLY A 3 -3.09 4.81 6.82
N ASN A 4 -1.84 4.44 6.56
CA ASN A 4 -1.15 4.73 5.31
C ASN A 4 -0.55 3.44 4.77
N THR A 5 -0.91 3.09 3.54
CA THR A 5 -0.37 1.96 2.80
C THR A 5 -0.63 2.15 1.31
N TRP A 6 -0.08 1.29 0.49
CA TRP A 6 -0.33 1.24 -0.94
C TRP A 6 -1.12 -0.03 -1.31
N PHE A 7 -1.79 0.05 -2.45
CA PHE A 7 -2.65 -0.99 -3.02
C PHE A 7 -2.56 -0.94 -4.54
N MET A 8 -3.46 -1.55 -5.29
CA MET A 8 -3.41 -1.48 -6.75
C MET A 8 -4.63 -0.78 -7.35
N TYR A 9 -4.38 -0.02 -8.41
CA TYR A 9 -5.37 0.48 -9.36
C TYR A 9 -5.31 -0.35 -10.64
N TYR A 10 -6.44 -0.54 -11.30
CA TYR A 10 -6.51 -1.30 -12.55
C TYR A 10 -7.57 -0.76 -13.50
N ARG A 11 -7.43 -1.01 -14.80
CA ARG A 11 -8.46 -0.72 -15.81
C ARG A 11 -9.57 -1.76 -15.74
N LYS A 12 -10.83 -1.29 -15.66
CA LYS A 12 -12.01 -2.17 -15.71
C LYS A 12 -12.11 -2.91 -17.04
N GLY A 13 -12.76 -4.07 -17.00
CA GLY A 13 -13.00 -4.90 -18.20
C GLY A 13 -11.80 -5.70 -18.71
N LYS A 14 -10.60 -5.41 -18.22
CA LYS A 14 -9.38 -6.11 -18.61
C LYS A 14 -9.17 -7.41 -17.83
N PHE A 15 -9.50 -7.41 -16.54
CA PHE A 15 -9.22 -8.49 -15.60
C PHE A 15 -10.51 -8.99 -14.94
N SER A 16 -10.60 -10.31 -14.76
CA SER A 16 -11.62 -10.92 -13.90
C SER A 16 -11.26 -10.72 -12.40
N ALA A 17 -12.21 -10.97 -11.51
CA ALA A 17 -11.96 -10.94 -10.07
C ALA A 17 -10.87 -11.94 -9.62
N GLU A 18 -10.74 -13.07 -10.31
CA GLU A 18 -9.67 -14.05 -10.04
C GLU A 18 -8.31 -13.58 -10.56
N ASP A 19 -8.26 -12.92 -11.72
CA ASP A 19 -7.00 -12.37 -12.23
C ASP A 19 -6.40 -11.34 -11.29
N LEU A 20 -7.25 -10.52 -10.67
CA LEU A 20 -6.81 -9.48 -9.70
C LEU A 20 -6.21 -10.05 -8.41
N LYS A 21 -6.35 -11.34 -8.15
CA LYS A 21 -5.74 -12.02 -7.01
C LYS A 21 -4.31 -12.49 -7.28
N SER A 22 -3.85 -12.47 -8.54
CA SER A 22 -2.54 -12.97 -8.94
C SER A 22 -1.81 -11.98 -9.84
N LEU A 23 -0.61 -11.57 -9.43
CA LEU A 23 0.29 -10.73 -10.22
C LEU A 23 0.62 -11.40 -11.56
N ASP A 24 0.90 -12.72 -11.54
CA ASP A 24 1.26 -13.47 -12.73
C ASP A 24 0.08 -13.59 -13.70
N ALA A 25 -1.15 -13.75 -13.18
CA ALA A 25 -2.35 -13.76 -14.03
C ALA A 25 -2.61 -12.39 -14.67
N MET A 26 -2.36 -11.30 -13.95
CA MET A 26 -2.46 -9.96 -14.51
C MET A 26 -1.40 -9.71 -15.58
N LEU A 27 -0.15 -10.12 -15.35
CA LEU A 27 0.94 -10.04 -16.33
C LEU A 27 0.68 -10.85 -17.60
N ALA A 28 -0.08 -11.96 -17.52
CA ALA A 28 -0.47 -12.73 -18.67
C ALA A 28 -1.50 -12.02 -19.57
N LYS A 29 -2.18 -10.99 -19.09
CA LYS A 29 -3.29 -10.30 -19.75
C LYS A 29 -3.06 -8.82 -20.01
N GLY A 30 -2.18 -8.17 -19.28
CA GLY A 30 -1.99 -6.73 -19.38
C GLY A 30 -0.69 -6.24 -18.76
N LYS A 31 -0.35 -4.99 -19.06
CA LYS A 31 0.86 -4.35 -18.56
C LYS A 31 0.71 -3.93 -17.10
N VAL A 32 1.60 -4.41 -16.27
CA VAL A 32 1.64 -4.14 -14.84
C VAL A 32 2.82 -3.24 -14.51
N SER A 33 2.55 -2.12 -13.87
CA SER A 33 3.57 -1.17 -13.40
C SER A 33 3.78 -1.28 -11.90
N PHE A 34 5.03 -1.48 -11.47
CA PHE A 34 5.42 -1.60 -10.08
C PHE A 34 6.74 -0.87 -9.78
N PRO A 35 6.85 -0.14 -8.64
CA PRO A 35 8.05 0.62 -8.28
C PRO A 35 9.13 -0.24 -7.60
N LEU A 36 9.71 -1.22 -8.32
CA LEU A 36 10.70 -2.17 -7.78
C LEU A 36 11.96 -1.53 -7.20
N THR A 37 12.31 -0.32 -7.60
CA THR A 37 13.51 0.38 -7.09
C THR A 37 13.23 1.20 -5.83
N ASN A 38 12.00 1.17 -5.33
CA ASN A 38 11.62 1.90 -4.14
C ASN A 38 11.62 0.96 -2.92
N SER A 39 12.39 1.34 -1.89
CA SER A 39 12.56 0.56 -0.66
C SER A 39 11.29 0.38 0.16
N TRP A 40 10.23 1.15 -0.09
CA TRP A 40 8.95 0.99 0.59
C TRP A 40 8.02 -0.02 -0.10
N TYR A 41 8.27 -0.34 -1.37
CA TYR A 41 7.47 -1.28 -2.16
C TYR A 41 8.16 -2.65 -2.31
N LEU A 42 9.45 -2.65 -2.65
CA LEU A 42 10.22 -3.87 -2.90
C LEU A 42 10.12 -4.92 -1.78
N PRO A 43 10.21 -4.58 -0.48
CA PRO A 43 10.14 -5.54 0.61
C PRO A 43 8.88 -6.40 0.64
N ALA A 44 7.80 -5.97 -0.02
CA ALA A 44 6.53 -6.70 -0.04
C ALA A 44 6.65 -8.15 -0.54
N PHE A 45 7.57 -8.41 -1.46
CA PHE A 45 7.85 -9.76 -1.97
C PHE A 45 8.54 -10.62 -0.92
N TYR A 46 9.58 -10.09 -0.28
CA TYR A 46 10.35 -10.80 0.75
C TYR A 46 9.53 -11.04 2.01
N MET A 47 8.79 -10.03 2.48
CA MET A 47 7.92 -10.15 3.65
C MET A 47 6.76 -11.11 3.38
N GLY A 48 6.24 -11.13 2.16
CA GLY A 48 5.25 -12.11 1.72
C GLY A 48 5.79 -13.54 1.83
N ALA A 49 7.03 -13.76 1.44
CA ALA A 49 7.70 -15.06 1.49
C ALA A 49 8.24 -15.43 2.90
N GLY A 50 7.95 -14.63 3.92
CA GLY A 50 8.34 -14.92 5.33
C GLY A 50 9.61 -14.21 5.80
N GLY A 51 10.19 -13.32 4.97
CA GLY A 51 11.29 -12.46 5.41
C GLY A 51 10.84 -11.46 6.48
N THR A 52 11.74 -11.12 7.40
CA THR A 52 11.46 -10.18 8.50
C THR A 52 12.42 -9.01 8.49
N LEU A 53 12.00 -7.92 9.11
CA LEU A 53 12.79 -6.72 9.33
C LEU A 53 12.82 -6.44 10.83
N PHE A 54 14.03 -6.45 11.40
CA PHE A 54 14.27 -6.11 12.80
C PHE A 54 13.51 -7.03 13.77
N GLY A 55 13.59 -8.34 13.53
CA GLY A 55 12.88 -9.36 14.29
C GLY A 55 11.43 -9.56 13.87
N GLU A 56 10.72 -10.40 14.61
CA GLU A 56 9.34 -10.78 14.31
C GLU A 56 8.35 -9.61 14.50
N ASP A 57 8.61 -8.75 15.48
CA ASP A 57 7.78 -7.60 15.83
C ASP A 57 8.31 -6.25 15.31
N GLY A 58 9.47 -6.24 14.63
CA GLY A 58 10.07 -5.03 14.06
C GLY A 58 10.74 -4.11 15.10
N THR A 59 11.12 -4.62 16.27
CA THR A 59 11.70 -3.83 17.37
C THR A 59 13.15 -4.20 17.73
N ASP A 60 13.69 -5.26 17.14
CA ASP A 60 15.05 -5.76 17.38
C ASP A 60 16.02 -5.26 16.29
N ALA A 61 16.73 -4.18 16.59
CA ALA A 61 17.73 -3.60 15.68
C ALA A 61 18.87 -4.57 15.33
N GLU A 62 19.25 -5.48 16.26
CA GLU A 62 20.35 -6.44 16.05
C GLU A 62 19.95 -7.54 15.07
N ALA A 63 18.66 -7.91 15.01
CA ALA A 63 18.16 -8.88 14.04
C ALA A 63 18.31 -8.41 12.59
N GLY A 64 18.29 -7.10 12.35
CA GLY A 64 18.49 -6.52 11.03
C GLY A 64 17.50 -7.00 9.97
N VAL A 65 17.94 -7.03 8.70
CA VAL A 65 17.15 -7.46 7.54
C VAL A 65 17.35 -8.95 7.29
N GLN A 66 16.29 -9.73 7.37
CA GLN A 66 16.31 -11.20 7.18
C GLN A 66 15.61 -11.57 5.85
N PHE A 67 16.19 -11.14 4.73
CA PHE A 67 15.72 -11.42 3.36
C PHE A 67 16.63 -12.42 2.61
N GLY A 68 17.50 -13.10 3.32
CA GLY A 68 18.48 -14.05 2.77
C GLY A 68 17.98 -15.50 2.70
N GLY A 69 18.95 -16.42 2.56
CA GLY A 69 18.69 -17.86 2.47
C GLY A 69 18.07 -18.30 1.15
N GLU A 70 17.63 -19.56 1.08
CA GLU A 70 17.07 -20.14 -0.15
C GLU A 70 15.79 -19.42 -0.61
N ILE A 71 14.92 -19.06 0.33
CA ILE A 71 13.68 -18.33 0.00
C ILE A 71 13.99 -16.92 -0.51
N GLY A 72 14.91 -16.21 0.14
CA GLY A 72 15.32 -14.88 -0.32
C GLY A 72 15.97 -14.89 -1.70
N ALA A 73 16.78 -15.93 -2.00
CA ALA A 73 17.33 -16.13 -3.34
C ALA A 73 16.22 -16.39 -4.37
N ALA A 74 15.27 -17.28 -4.06
CA ALA A 74 14.14 -17.56 -4.94
C ALA A 74 13.29 -16.30 -5.22
N VAL A 75 13.05 -15.45 -4.21
CA VAL A 75 12.36 -14.15 -4.41
C VAL A 75 13.19 -13.24 -5.32
N THR A 76 14.51 -13.20 -5.14
CA THR A 76 15.41 -12.39 -5.99
C THR A 76 15.35 -12.87 -7.44
N ASP A 77 15.40 -14.18 -7.68
CA ASP A 77 15.28 -14.75 -9.04
C ASP A 77 13.92 -14.40 -9.67
N TYR A 78 12.83 -14.53 -8.92
CA TYR A 78 11.52 -14.09 -9.38
C TYR A 78 11.50 -12.61 -9.77
N LEU A 79 12.12 -11.73 -8.97
CA LEU A 79 12.19 -10.29 -9.26
C LEU A 79 13.04 -9.97 -10.50
N ILE A 80 14.10 -10.74 -10.74
CA ILE A 80 14.91 -10.65 -11.96
C ILE A 80 14.06 -11.03 -13.17
N ASP A 81 13.33 -12.15 -13.10
CA ASP A 81 12.44 -12.61 -14.16
C ASP A 81 11.30 -11.61 -14.40
N LEU A 82 10.70 -11.09 -13.34
CA LEU A 82 9.68 -10.04 -13.41
C LEU A 82 10.24 -8.79 -14.12
N ARG A 83 11.44 -8.35 -13.75
CA ARG A 83 12.08 -7.17 -14.36
C ARG A 83 12.37 -7.36 -15.83
N ASN A 84 12.68 -8.58 -16.26
CA ASN A 84 12.97 -8.96 -17.64
C ASN A 84 11.69 -9.27 -18.46
N ASN A 85 10.53 -9.35 -17.83
CA ASN A 85 9.28 -9.58 -18.51
C ASN A 85 8.89 -8.35 -19.36
N PRO A 86 8.67 -8.48 -20.68
CA PRO A 86 8.37 -7.34 -21.56
C PRO A 86 7.00 -6.69 -21.27
N ILE A 87 6.15 -7.37 -20.52
CA ILE A 87 4.83 -6.85 -20.09
C ILE A 87 4.93 -6.05 -18.78
N PHE A 88 6.02 -6.24 -18.03
CA PHE A 88 6.28 -5.50 -16.80
C PHE A 88 6.80 -4.09 -17.10
N VAL A 89 6.30 -3.09 -16.38
CA VAL A 89 6.71 -1.69 -16.49
C VAL A 89 7.31 -1.25 -15.15
N LEU A 90 8.60 -0.96 -15.15
CA LEU A 90 9.23 -0.38 -13.96
C LEU A 90 8.69 1.03 -13.73
N ASP A 91 8.01 1.25 -12.61
CA ASP A 91 7.53 2.59 -12.24
C ASP A 91 8.68 3.44 -11.72
N GLN A 92 8.99 4.49 -12.44
CA GLN A 92 9.97 5.50 -12.04
C GLN A 92 9.42 6.88 -12.40
N ASN A 93 9.57 7.84 -11.47
CA ASN A 93 9.17 9.23 -11.68
C ASN A 93 7.70 9.40 -12.14
N GLY A 94 6.80 8.57 -11.64
CA GLY A 94 5.36 8.62 -11.97
C GLY A 94 5.00 8.06 -13.34
N SER A 95 5.89 7.26 -13.95
CA SER A 95 5.63 6.62 -15.26
C SER A 95 4.44 5.66 -15.22
N GLY A 96 4.21 5.00 -14.09
CA GLY A 96 3.07 4.09 -13.90
C GLY A 96 1.74 4.82 -13.93
N LEU A 97 1.59 5.92 -13.19
CA LEU A 97 0.37 6.74 -13.18
C LEU A 97 0.12 7.36 -14.57
N LYS A 98 1.16 7.88 -15.21
CA LYS A 98 1.04 8.38 -16.59
C LYS A 98 0.57 7.28 -17.52
N GLY A 99 1.18 6.09 -17.47
CA GLY A 99 0.84 4.96 -18.30
C GLY A 99 -0.58 4.43 -18.04
N LEU A 100 -1.05 4.45 -16.79
CA LEU A 100 -2.43 4.09 -16.47
C LEU A 100 -3.43 5.07 -17.12
N LYS A 101 -3.11 6.37 -17.12
CA LYS A 101 -3.96 7.42 -17.72
C LYS A 101 -3.98 7.36 -19.24
N ASP A 102 -2.84 7.12 -19.90
CA ASP A 102 -2.74 7.09 -21.37
C ASP A 102 -3.03 5.71 -22.00
N GLY A 103 -3.25 4.67 -21.17
CA GLY A 103 -3.58 3.32 -21.60
C GLY A 103 -2.38 2.44 -21.94
N SER A 104 -1.15 2.89 -21.70
CA SER A 104 0.04 2.08 -21.89
C SER A 104 0.35 1.16 -20.70
N VAL A 105 -0.36 1.32 -19.58
CA VAL A 105 -0.34 0.47 -18.38
C VAL A 105 -1.77 0.10 -18.01
N ASP A 106 -1.98 -1.12 -17.56
CA ASP A 106 -3.29 -1.63 -17.16
C ASP A 106 -3.44 -1.76 -15.63
N VAL A 107 -2.33 -1.93 -14.90
CA VAL A 107 -2.28 -2.02 -13.44
C VAL A 107 -1.16 -1.14 -12.90
N LEU A 108 -1.48 -0.35 -11.85
CA LEU A 108 -0.56 0.51 -11.12
C LEU A 108 -0.60 0.16 -9.64
N PHE A 109 0.55 -0.02 -9.01
CA PHE A 109 0.67 -0.10 -7.56
C PHE A 109 1.00 1.28 -6.98
N SER A 110 0.08 1.84 -6.22
CA SER A 110 0.19 3.15 -5.58
C SER A 110 -0.81 3.26 -4.41
N GLY A 111 -0.89 4.41 -3.77
CA GLY A 111 -1.81 4.65 -2.65
C GLY A 111 -2.91 5.67 -2.95
N ASN A 112 -3.63 6.07 -1.90
CA ASN A 112 -4.71 7.04 -2.00
C ASN A 112 -4.27 8.42 -2.51
N TRP A 113 -2.97 8.74 -2.42
CA TRP A 113 -2.40 10.01 -2.94
C TRP A 113 -2.53 10.17 -4.45
N ASP A 114 -2.62 9.08 -5.22
CA ASP A 114 -2.86 9.12 -6.67
C ASP A 114 -4.34 9.02 -7.04
N GLY A 115 -5.22 8.80 -6.07
CA GLY A 115 -6.64 8.56 -6.30
C GLY A 115 -7.36 9.67 -7.05
N GLY A 116 -7.03 10.93 -6.74
CA GLY A 116 -7.58 12.09 -7.46
C GLY A 116 -7.19 12.08 -8.94
N ALA A 117 -5.90 11.85 -9.22
CA ALA A 117 -5.38 11.82 -10.59
C ALA A 117 -5.89 10.61 -11.40
N VAL A 118 -6.15 9.47 -10.74
CA VAL A 118 -6.76 8.30 -11.37
C VAL A 118 -8.20 8.59 -11.75
N ARG A 119 -9.01 9.15 -10.83
CA ARG A 119 -10.40 9.54 -11.09
C ARG A 119 -10.51 10.56 -12.25
N GLU A 120 -9.65 11.58 -12.22
CA GLU A 120 -9.63 12.61 -13.28
C GLU A 120 -9.23 12.02 -14.64
N GLY A 121 -8.24 11.12 -14.67
CA GLY A 121 -7.68 10.62 -15.92
C GLY A 121 -8.47 9.48 -16.55
N LEU A 122 -9.21 8.67 -15.78
CA LEU A 122 -9.91 7.50 -16.27
C LEU A 122 -11.44 7.59 -16.15
N GLY A 123 -12.00 8.63 -15.52
CA GLY A 123 -13.44 8.73 -15.30
C GLY A 123 -13.95 7.52 -14.49
N ASP A 124 -14.81 6.69 -15.10
CA ASP A 124 -15.39 5.49 -14.48
C ASP A 124 -14.67 4.17 -14.86
N ASP A 125 -13.64 4.24 -15.72
CA ASP A 125 -12.97 3.06 -16.30
C ASP A 125 -11.80 2.52 -15.45
N TRP A 126 -11.92 2.58 -14.13
CA TRP A 126 -10.92 2.08 -13.20
C TRP A 126 -11.54 1.38 -12.00
N GLY A 127 -10.74 0.55 -11.36
CA GLY A 127 -11.02 -0.05 -10.06
C GLY A 127 -9.79 0.00 -9.17
N ALA A 128 -9.97 -0.30 -7.90
CA ALA A 128 -8.86 -0.49 -6.96
C ALA A 128 -9.10 -1.75 -6.13
N ALA A 129 -8.03 -2.41 -5.72
CA ALA A 129 -8.08 -3.63 -4.93
C ALA A 129 -6.86 -3.76 -4.01
N GLN A 130 -6.98 -4.61 -2.99
CA GLN A 130 -5.85 -5.03 -2.17
C GLN A 130 -4.77 -5.72 -2.99
N LEU A 131 -3.62 -6.01 -2.37
CA LEU A 131 -2.49 -6.62 -3.07
C LEU A 131 -2.77 -8.05 -3.51
N PRO A 132 -2.26 -8.44 -4.71
CA PRO A 132 -2.35 -9.80 -5.21
C PRO A 132 -1.31 -10.72 -4.55
N CYS A 133 -1.42 -12.02 -4.82
CA CYS A 133 -0.33 -12.97 -4.64
C CYS A 133 0.61 -12.95 -5.85
N PHE A 134 1.82 -13.48 -5.68
CA PHE A 134 2.72 -13.86 -6.76
C PHE A 134 3.10 -15.34 -6.62
N THR A 135 3.52 -15.98 -7.70
CA THR A 135 3.84 -17.41 -7.70
C THR A 135 5.33 -17.63 -7.43
N LEU A 136 5.67 -18.23 -6.29
CA LEU A 136 7.03 -18.60 -5.92
C LEU A 136 7.11 -20.12 -5.72
N ASN A 137 7.98 -20.81 -6.48
CA ASN A 137 8.14 -22.26 -6.40
C ASN A 137 6.81 -23.03 -6.51
N GLY A 138 5.89 -22.56 -7.38
CA GLY A 138 4.58 -23.15 -7.60
C GLY A 138 3.53 -22.85 -6.53
N GLN A 139 3.84 -22.02 -5.55
CA GLN A 139 2.92 -21.60 -4.48
C GLN A 139 2.51 -20.15 -4.64
N GLN A 140 1.25 -19.83 -4.28
CA GLN A 140 0.76 -18.46 -4.22
C GLN A 140 1.22 -17.79 -2.93
N ILE A 141 2.06 -16.78 -3.04
CA ILE A 141 2.62 -16.01 -1.92
C ILE A 141 1.96 -14.63 -1.92
N GLN A 142 1.36 -14.26 -0.80
CA GLN A 142 0.69 -12.97 -0.64
C GLN A 142 1.72 -11.84 -0.54
N LEU A 143 1.66 -10.84 -1.42
CA LEU A 143 2.40 -9.58 -1.25
C LEU A 143 1.96 -8.90 0.05
N LYS A 144 2.92 -8.38 0.82
CA LYS A 144 2.65 -7.67 2.08
C LYS A 144 3.24 -6.26 2.05
N ALA A 145 2.38 -5.26 1.93
CA ALA A 145 2.80 -3.86 2.00
C ALA A 145 3.20 -3.45 3.42
N PHE A 146 4.07 -2.47 3.55
CA PHE A 146 4.15 -1.73 4.80
C PHE A 146 2.87 -0.94 5.03
N MET A 147 2.42 -0.94 6.29
CA MET A 147 1.44 0.01 6.77
C MET A 147 2.03 0.87 7.87
N GLY A 148 1.71 2.13 7.85
CA GLY A 148 1.97 3.07 8.93
C GLY A 148 0.69 3.70 9.45
N SER A 149 0.80 4.45 10.53
CA SER A 149 -0.30 5.26 11.05
C SER A 149 0.20 6.66 11.42
N THR A 150 -0.65 7.65 11.21
CA THR A 150 -0.40 9.02 11.66
C THR A 150 -1.13 9.24 12.98
N ALA A 151 -0.43 9.76 13.97
CA ALA A 151 -0.99 10.06 15.28
C ALA A 151 -0.79 11.54 15.64
N TYR A 152 -1.74 12.10 16.39
CA TYR A 152 -1.57 13.41 17.02
C TYR A 152 -1.17 13.22 18.48
N GLY A 153 -0.10 13.88 18.87
CA GLY A 153 0.37 13.92 20.24
C GLY A 153 0.67 15.35 20.66
N TRP A 154 0.70 15.62 21.95
CA TRP A 154 1.12 16.90 22.47
C TRP A 154 2.58 16.85 22.98
N ASN A 155 3.29 17.96 22.83
CA ASN A 155 4.66 18.08 23.32
C ASN A 155 4.66 18.26 24.86
N PRO A 156 5.35 17.39 25.63
CA PRO A 156 5.38 17.48 27.08
C PRO A 156 6.04 18.80 27.61
N TYR A 157 6.81 19.47 26.77
CA TYR A 157 7.42 20.78 27.08
C TYR A 157 6.52 21.98 26.71
N SER A 158 5.28 21.72 26.29
CA SER A 158 4.33 22.80 26.00
C SER A 158 4.09 23.68 27.21
N LYS A 159 4.07 25.03 27.03
CA LYS A 159 3.67 25.97 28.06
C LYS A 159 2.18 25.90 28.42
N HIS A 160 1.37 25.22 27.57
CA HIS A 160 -0.08 25.06 27.71
C HIS A 160 -0.47 23.62 27.57
N PRO A 161 -0.04 22.67 28.42
CA PRO A 161 -0.20 21.24 28.22
C PRO A 161 -1.67 20.82 28.11
N LYS A 162 -2.56 21.38 28.93
CA LYS A 162 -4.01 21.08 28.87
C LYS A 162 -4.65 21.50 27.54
N ALA A 163 -4.30 22.66 27.03
CA ALA A 163 -4.82 23.12 25.74
C ALA A 163 -4.24 22.29 24.58
N ALA A 164 -2.97 21.91 24.66
CA ALA A 164 -2.33 21.05 23.66
C ALA A 164 -2.95 19.65 23.63
N ASP A 165 -3.25 19.07 24.80
CA ASP A 165 -3.94 17.79 24.92
C ASP A 165 -5.36 17.84 24.32
N GLN A 166 -6.13 18.87 24.69
CA GLN A 166 -7.48 19.08 24.14
C GLN A 166 -7.45 19.27 22.61
N PHE A 167 -6.43 19.97 22.10
CA PHE A 167 -6.28 20.17 20.65
C PHE A 167 -5.90 18.87 19.93
N ALA A 168 -5.00 18.07 20.49
CA ALA A 168 -4.69 16.75 19.94
C ALA A 168 -5.90 15.81 19.94
N ALA A 169 -6.69 15.83 21.03
CA ALA A 169 -7.94 15.08 21.11
C ALA A 169 -8.97 15.56 20.08
N PHE A 170 -9.12 16.87 19.87
CA PHE A 170 -9.98 17.43 18.84
C PHE A 170 -9.56 16.98 17.43
N LEU A 171 -8.26 17.05 17.10
CA LEU A 171 -7.74 16.62 15.80
C LEU A 171 -7.95 15.12 15.55
N SER A 172 -8.05 14.30 16.60
CA SER A 172 -8.32 12.86 16.53
C SER A 172 -9.80 12.50 16.61
N SER A 173 -10.68 13.48 16.84
CA SER A 173 -12.13 13.26 17.03
C SER A 173 -12.79 12.72 15.76
N THR A 174 -13.95 12.05 15.93
CA THR A 174 -14.82 11.61 14.83
C THR A 174 -15.09 12.74 13.83
N TYR A 175 -15.47 13.93 14.34
CA TYR A 175 -15.70 15.11 13.50
C TYR A 175 -14.48 15.48 12.65
N SER A 176 -13.29 15.55 13.25
CA SER A 176 -12.07 15.92 12.50
C SER A 176 -11.69 14.84 11.48
N GLN A 177 -11.88 13.56 11.79
CA GLN A 177 -11.61 12.47 10.84
C GLN A 177 -12.59 12.47 9.67
N GLU A 178 -13.86 12.77 9.91
CA GLU A 178 -14.88 12.98 8.88
C GLU A 178 -14.50 14.13 7.95
N GLN A 179 -14.06 15.28 8.51
CA GLN A 179 -13.59 16.40 7.71
C GLN A 179 -12.32 16.07 6.90
N HIS A 180 -11.36 15.36 7.49
CA HIS A 180 -10.15 14.91 6.77
C HIS A 180 -10.48 13.97 5.63
N TYR A 181 -11.42 13.05 5.82
CA TYR A 181 -11.89 12.17 4.75
C TYR A 181 -12.56 12.99 3.62
N THR A 182 -13.52 13.84 3.96
CA THR A 182 -14.30 14.63 2.99
C THR A 182 -13.40 15.58 2.19
N LEU A 183 -12.45 16.26 2.85
CA LEU A 183 -11.64 17.31 2.23
C LEU A 183 -10.34 16.80 1.59
N ARG A 184 -9.79 15.67 2.07
CA ARG A 184 -8.46 15.20 1.73
C ARG A 184 -8.39 13.72 1.38
N SER A 185 -9.52 13.00 1.41
CA SER A 185 -9.60 11.53 1.21
C SER A 185 -8.65 10.74 2.13
N VAL A 186 -8.39 11.27 3.33
CA VAL A 186 -7.60 10.59 4.34
C VAL A 186 -8.47 9.51 4.98
N ILE A 187 -8.08 8.25 4.85
CA ILE A 187 -8.88 7.12 5.32
C ILE A 187 -8.97 7.15 6.85
N PRO A 188 -10.18 7.18 7.43
CA PRO A 188 -10.36 7.30 8.86
C PRO A 188 -9.97 6.03 9.61
N SER A 189 -9.47 6.17 10.84
CA SER A 189 -9.31 5.08 11.81
C SER A 189 -10.46 5.03 12.82
N ASP A 190 -11.28 6.06 12.86
CA ASP A 190 -12.51 6.06 13.64
C ASP A 190 -13.53 5.12 13.00
N MET A 191 -13.99 4.13 13.77
CA MET A 191 -14.89 3.07 13.26
C MET A 191 -16.23 3.64 12.79
N GLN A 192 -16.75 4.68 13.45
CA GLN A 192 -18.01 5.28 13.05
C GLN A 192 -17.90 5.94 11.67
N VAL A 193 -16.79 6.63 11.40
CA VAL A 193 -16.54 7.25 10.09
C VAL A 193 -16.22 6.17 9.05
N ALA A 194 -15.39 5.19 9.40
CA ALA A 194 -15.00 4.09 8.50
C ALA A 194 -16.20 3.25 8.04
N GLU A 195 -17.22 3.16 8.87
CA GLU A 195 -18.46 2.42 8.56
C GLU A 195 -19.54 3.28 7.89
N SER A 196 -19.29 4.58 7.68
CA SER A 196 -20.23 5.44 6.97
C SER A 196 -20.49 4.95 5.54
N PRO A 197 -21.67 5.21 4.96
CA PRO A 197 -21.97 4.86 3.58
C PRO A 197 -20.98 5.46 2.58
N GLU A 198 -20.48 6.65 2.83
CA GLU A 198 -19.53 7.37 1.99
C GLU A 198 -18.21 6.61 1.90
N VAL A 199 -17.66 6.15 3.03
CA VAL A 199 -16.41 5.38 3.08
C VAL A 199 -16.62 3.95 2.55
N LYS A 200 -17.74 3.30 2.88
CA LYS A 200 -18.07 1.95 2.39
C LYS A 200 -18.24 1.88 0.88
N ASN A 201 -18.70 2.93 0.26
CA ASN A 201 -18.90 2.99 -1.19
C ASN A 201 -17.69 3.57 -1.94
N ASP A 202 -16.67 4.08 -1.24
CA ASP A 202 -15.45 4.58 -1.88
C ASP A 202 -14.50 3.42 -2.19
N ILE A 203 -14.29 3.14 -3.48
CA ILE A 203 -13.43 2.07 -3.98
C ILE A 203 -11.99 2.22 -3.46
N ILE A 204 -11.46 3.45 -3.37
CA ILE A 204 -10.10 3.71 -2.88
C ILE A 204 -10.01 3.41 -1.38
N ALA A 205 -10.99 3.90 -0.61
CA ALA A 205 -11.05 3.63 0.82
C ALA A 205 -11.12 2.13 1.10
N GLN A 206 -11.98 1.39 0.39
CA GLN A 206 -12.10 -0.05 0.55
C GLN A 206 -10.83 -0.81 0.14
N ALA A 207 -10.16 -0.42 -0.94
CA ALA A 207 -8.89 -1.02 -1.34
C ALA A 207 -7.81 -0.84 -0.26
N GLN A 208 -7.70 0.36 0.32
CA GLN A 208 -6.75 0.63 1.39
C GLN A 208 -7.11 -0.11 2.68
N ILE A 209 -8.37 -0.09 3.11
CA ILE A 209 -8.84 -0.79 4.32
C ILE A 209 -8.58 -2.30 4.18
N ASN A 210 -8.93 -2.89 3.04
CA ASN A 210 -8.70 -4.31 2.78
C ASN A 210 -7.21 -4.65 2.73
N THR A 211 -6.37 -3.77 2.16
CA THR A 211 -4.91 -3.96 2.17
C THR A 211 -4.37 -3.94 3.60
N ILE A 212 -4.77 -2.97 4.41
CA ILE A 212 -4.37 -2.89 5.82
C ILE A 212 -4.78 -4.16 6.59
N ALA A 213 -6.00 -4.61 6.39
CA ALA A 213 -6.56 -5.76 7.13
C ALA A 213 -5.95 -7.11 6.71
N ASN A 214 -5.65 -7.29 5.42
CA ASN A 214 -5.38 -8.62 4.87
C ASN A 214 -3.95 -8.78 4.32
N THR A 215 -3.34 -7.71 3.82
CA THR A 215 -2.12 -7.80 3.00
C THR A 215 -1.06 -6.77 3.40
N SER A 216 -1.00 -6.40 4.67
CA SER A 216 0.01 -5.48 5.19
C SER A 216 0.72 -6.00 6.42
N VAL A 217 1.87 -5.39 6.70
CA VAL A 217 2.63 -5.52 7.96
C VAL A 217 2.92 -4.12 8.48
N VAL A 218 2.98 -3.98 9.80
CA VAL A 218 3.35 -2.70 10.41
C VAL A 218 4.80 -2.37 10.08
N GLN A 219 5.03 -1.16 9.55
CA GLN A 219 6.40 -0.70 9.31
C GLN A 219 7.14 -0.57 10.66
N PRO A 220 8.35 -1.13 10.79
CA PRO A 220 9.13 -1.00 12.00
C PRO A 220 9.36 0.47 12.39
N ALA A 221 9.08 0.80 13.66
CA ALA A 221 9.19 2.17 14.18
C ALA A 221 10.51 2.39 14.93
N ILE A 222 11.62 1.90 14.37
CA ILE A 222 12.96 2.07 14.93
C ILE A 222 13.84 2.94 14.04
N ALA A 223 14.89 3.52 14.60
CA ALA A 223 15.77 4.46 13.87
C ALA A 223 16.45 3.82 12.66
N GLU A 224 16.83 2.55 12.77
CA GLU A 224 17.52 1.75 11.77
C GLU A 224 16.69 1.55 10.48
N MET A 225 15.37 1.66 10.56
CA MET A 225 14.47 1.58 9.40
C MET A 225 14.70 2.72 8.40
N ASN A 226 15.32 3.81 8.83
CA ASN A 226 15.57 5.00 8.00
C ASN A 226 17.03 5.09 7.52
N ASN A 227 17.86 4.10 7.82
CA ASN A 227 19.25 4.01 7.39
C ASN A 227 19.39 3.03 6.22
#